data_8bced17a7a5d32e02684be77a614da9c
#
_entry.id   8bced17a7a5d32e02684be77a614da9c
#
_cell.length_a   1.000
_cell.length_b   1.000
_cell.length_c   1.000
_cell.angle_alpha   90.00
_cell.angle_beta   90.00
_cell.angle_gamma   90.00
#
_symmetry.space_group_name_H-M   'P 1'
#
loop_
_entity.id
_entity.type
_entity.pdbx_description
1 polymer ?
#
loop_
_entity_poly.entity_id
_entity_poly.type
_entity_poly.pdbx_seq_one_letter_code
_entity_poly.pdbx_strand_id
1 'polypeptide(L)'
;MVLIEILPETHSVELSIEYATPNNFTGKPVYTRAACYLHPEAEELLRRAVKLAENLSLKLKIFDAFRPSEAQQVLWKHTPDPDFLVNPDRGSPHSRGAAIDLTLVNL
;
A
#
# COMPACT_ATOMS: atom_id res chain seq x y z
N MET A 1 15.39 1.15 8.59
CA MET A 1 14.92 1.43 7.21
C MET A 1 14.33 2.84 7.16
N VAL A 2 14.77 3.65 6.22
CA VAL A 2 14.18 4.97 6.00
C VAL A 2 13.06 4.85 4.98
N LEU A 3 11.86 5.28 5.35
CA LEU A 3 10.69 5.26 4.49
C LEU A 3 10.22 6.69 4.24
N ILE A 4 9.67 6.91 3.05
CA ILE A 4 9.10 8.21 2.65
C ILE A 4 7.60 8.16 2.85
N GLU A 5 7.04 9.12 3.56
CA GLU A 5 5.59 9.19 3.71
C GLU A 5 4.94 9.73 2.44
N ILE A 6 3.91 9.04 1.98
CA ILE A 6 3.14 9.41 0.80
C ILE A 6 1.90 10.16 1.26
N LEU A 7 1.74 11.39 0.77
CA LEU A 7 0.61 12.25 1.12
C LEU A 7 -0.13 12.68 -0.15
N PRO A 8 -1.47 12.83 -0.07
CA PRO A 8 -2.23 13.28 -1.24
C PRO A 8 -1.74 14.60 -1.82
N GLU A 9 -1.39 15.55 -0.96
CA GLU A 9 -0.99 16.90 -1.40
C GLU A 9 0.40 16.96 -2.00
N THR A 10 1.31 16.06 -1.61
CA THR A 10 2.69 16.08 -2.13
C THR A 10 2.91 15.11 -3.29
N HIS A 11 2.06 14.10 -3.43
CA HIS A 11 2.22 13.05 -4.43
C HIS A 11 1.08 13.00 -5.44
N SER A 12 0.06 13.84 -5.28
CA SER A 12 -1.10 13.91 -6.19
C SER A 12 -1.79 12.55 -6.35
N VAL A 13 -2.04 11.89 -5.23
CA VAL A 13 -2.73 10.59 -5.17
C VAL A 13 -3.90 10.67 -4.22
N GLU A 14 -4.84 9.72 -4.34
CA GLU A 14 -5.81 9.46 -3.30
C GLU A 14 -5.30 8.36 -2.39
N LEU A 15 -5.59 8.46 -1.10
CA LEU A 15 -5.28 7.41 -0.13
C LEU A 15 -6.58 6.86 0.44
N SER A 16 -6.71 5.53 0.43
CA SER A 16 -7.81 4.82 1.07
C SER A 16 -7.21 3.59 1.76
N ILE A 17 -6.59 3.82 2.91
CA ILE A 17 -5.85 2.77 3.63
C ILE A 17 -6.85 1.88 4.36
N GLU A 18 -7.35 0.88 3.63
CA GLU A 18 -8.45 0.01 4.08
C GLU A 18 -8.07 -0.84 5.29
N TYR A 19 -6.77 -1.20 5.44
CA TYR A 19 -6.33 -1.96 6.61
C TYR A 19 -6.33 -1.15 7.91
N ALA A 20 -6.52 0.17 7.83
CA ALA A 20 -6.75 1.01 9.01
C ALA A 20 -8.23 1.07 9.42
N THR A 21 -9.10 0.38 8.70
CA THR A 21 -10.54 0.33 8.91
C THR A 21 -11.02 -1.11 8.97
N PRO A 22 -12.26 -1.39 9.42
CA PRO A 22 -12.83 -2.73 9.33
C PRO A 22 -13.14 -3.17 7.89
N ASN A 23 -13.05 -2.27 6.91
CA ASN A 23 -13.40 -2.53 5.52
C ASN A 23 -12.27 -3.26 4.78
N ASN A 24 -11.86 -4.41 5.30
CA ASN A 24 -10.91 -5.30 4.68
C ASN A 24 -11.31 -6.75 4.94
N PHE A 25 -10.60 -7.71 4.32
CA PHE A 25 -11.03 -9.11 4.36
C PHE A 25 -10.97 -9.74 5.76
N THR A 26 -10.24 -9.16 6.70
CA THR A 26 -10.22 -9.66 8.09
C THR A 26 -11.42 -9.16 8.89
N GLY A 27 -12.12 -8.12 8.41
CA GLY A 27 -13.24 -7.50 9.10
C GLY A 27 -12.86 -6.63 10.28
N LYS A 28 -11.57 -6.42 10.51
CA LYS A 28 -11.04 -5.63 11.63
C LYS A 28 -9.90 -4.73 11.15
N PRO A 29 -9.67 -3.56 11.79
CA PRO A 29 -8.48 -2.77 11.50
C PRO A 29 -7.21 -3.57 11.84
N VAL A 30 -6.26 -3.57 10.91
CA VAL A 30 -4.94 -4.17 11.09
C VAL A 30 -3.92 -3.09 11.48
N TYR A 31 -4.09 -1.87 10.93
CA TYR A 31 -3.26 -0.71 11.26
C TYR A 31 -3.97 0.15 12.31
N THR A 32 -3.18 0.77 13.17
CA THR A 32 -3.69 1.74 14.14
C THR A 32 -3.82 3.14 13.55
N ARG A 33 -3.17 3.40 12.40
CA ARG A 33 -3.14 4.71 11.74
C ARG A 33 -3.20 4.55 10.22
N ALA A 34 -4.00 5.39 9.57
CA ALA A 34 -4.12 5.41 8.12
C ALA A 34 -2.95 6.22 7.52
N ALA A 35 -1.80 5.59 7.36
CA ALA A 35 -0.62 6.21 6.79
C ALA A 35 -0.03 5.33 5.70
N CYS A 36 0.69 5.95 4.76
CA CYS A 36 1.24 5.29 3.59
C CYS A 36 2.72 5.63 3.46
N TYR A 37 3.57 4.63 3.38
CA TYR A 37 5.01 4.79 3.29
C TYR A 37 5.60 3.93 2.19
N LEU A 38 6.71 4.37 1.61
CA LEU A 38 7.46 3.63 0.60
C LEU A 38 8.96 3.77 0.81
N HIS A 39 9.69 2.75 0.37
CA HIS A 39 11.13 2.84 0.19
C HIS A 39 11.43 3.96 -0.80
N PRO A 40 12.54 4.74 -0.62
CA PRO A 40 12.85 5.87 -1.51
C PRO A 40 12.86 5.55 -3.00
N GLU A 41 13.38 4.39 -3.39
CA GLU A 41 13.40 3.98 -4.81
C GLU A 41 11.99 3.72 -5.34
N ALA A 42 11.12 3.12 -4.54
CA ALA A 42 9.74 2.87 -4.93
C ALA A 42 8.94 4.19 -4.99
N GLU A 43 9.22 5.13 -4.09
CA GLU A 43 8.59 6.44 -4.10
C GLU A 43 8.91 7.20 -5.40
N GLU A 44 10.15 7.11 -5.88
CA GLU A 44 10.55 7.73 -7.13
C GLU A 44 9.77 7.13 -8.32
N LEU A 45 9.60 5.81 -8.34
CA LEU A 45 8.80 5.13 -9.36
C LEU A 45 7.33 5.53 -9.27
N LEU A 46 6.80 5.71 -8.06
CA LEU A 46 5.44 6.19 -7.87
C LEU A 46 5.27 7.57 -8.50
N ARG A 47 6.21 8.48 -8.32
CA ARG A 47 6.13 9.82 -8.92
C ARG A 47 6.05 9.75 -10.46
N ARG A 48 6.79 8.83 -11.07
CA ARG A 48 6.72 8.61 -12.53
C ARG A 48 5.35 8.06 -12.93
N ALA A 49 4.83 7.11 -12.16
CA ALA A 49 3.51 6.51 -12.43
C ALA A 49 2.40 7.56 -12.34
N VAL A 50 2.48 8.47 -11.36
CA VAL A 50 1.52 9.57 -11.18
C VAL A 50 1.50 10.45 -12.44
N LYS A 51 2.66 10.83 -12.97
CA LYS A 51 2.75 11.66 -14.17
C LYS A 51 2.17 10.96 -15.39
N LEU A 52 2.44 9.67 -15.55
CA LEU A 52 1.88 8.88 -16.65
C LEU A 52 0.36 8.79 -16.54
N ALA A 53 -0.18 8.59 -15.34
CA ALA A 53 -1.62 8.56 -15.12
C ALA A 53 -2.27 9.92 -15.45
N GLU A 54 -1.66 11.02 -15.03
CA GLU A 54 -2.16 12.37 -15.32
C GLU A 54 -2.26 12.62 -16.83
N ASN A 55 -1.31 12.12 -17.62
CA ASN A 55 -1.36 12.24 -19.10
C ASN A 55 -2.56 11.50 -19.70
N LEU A 56 -3.12 10.54 -18.96
CA LEU A 56 -4.32 9.80 -19.36
C LEU A 56 -5.58 10.31 -18.67
N SER A 57 -5.51 11.47 -18.01
CA SER A 57 -6.58 12.04 -17.19
C SER A 57 -7.04 11.13 -16.06
N LEU A 58 -6.07 10.42 -15.47
CA LEU A 58 -6.31 9.47 -14.37
C LEU A 58 -5.48 9.85 -13.16
N LYS A 59 -5.90 9.33 -12.01
CA LYS A 59 -5.25 9.51 -10.72
C LYS A 59 -5.11 8.16 -10.05
N LEU A 60 -4.03 7.96 -9.30
CA LEU A 60 -3.83 6.73 -8.52
C LEU A 60 -4.58 6.84 -7.19
N LYS A 61 -5.28 5.77 -6.84
CA LYS A 61 -5.89 5.61 -5.51
C LYS A 61 -5.18 4.44 -4.84
N ILE A 62 -4.47 4.73 -3.74
CA ILE A 62 -3.62 3.76 -3.06
C ILE A 62 -4.37 3.18 -1.87
N PHE A 63 -4.42 1.85 -1.79
CA PHE A 63 -5.05 1.12 -0.68
C PHE A 63 -4.04 0.67 0.36
N ASP A 64 -2.79 0.38 -0.03
CA ASP A 64 -1.74 -0.04 0.86
C ASP A 64 -0.37 0.11 0.17
N ALA A 65 0.68 0.28 0.97
CA ALA A 65 2.06 0.33 0.47
C ALA A 65 2.97 -0.40 1.45
N PHE A 66 3.82 0.29 2.23
CA PHE A 66 4.59 -0.40 3.26
C PHE A 66 3.65 -1.08 4.26
N ARG A 67 3.91 -2.36 4.48
CA ARG A 67 3.15 -3.18 5.44
C ARG A 67 4.15 -3.82 6.39
N PRO A 68 4.17 -3.43 7.67
CA PRO A 68 5.07 -4.05 8.65
C PRO A 68 4.91 -5.57 8.66
N SER A 69 5.97 -6.30 8.98
CA SER A 69 5.92 -7.76 9.02
C SER A 69 4.87 -8.28 10.00
N GLU A 70 4.66 -7.57 11.11
CA GLU A 70 3.63 -7.90 12.09
C GLU A 70 2.23 -7.85 11.46
N ALA A 71 1.97 -6.85 10.63
CA ALA A 71 0.70 -6.75 9.91
C ALA A 71 0.55 -7.89 8.90
N GLN A 72 1.62 -8.23 8.16
CA GLN A 72 1.60 -9.36 7.24
C GLN A 72 1.27 -10.67 7.96
N GLN A 73 1.80 -10.85 9.18
CA GLN A 73 1.49 -12.03 10.00
C GLN A 73 0.01 -12.08 10.40
N VAL A 74 -0.59 -10.94 10.73
CA VAL A 74 -2.02 -10.85 11.05
C VAL A 74 -2.86 -11.28 9.84
N LEU A 75 -2.54 -10.79 8.66
CA LEU A 75 -3.25 -11.14 7.43
C LEU A 75 -3.10 -12.62 7.12
N TRP A 76 -1.88 -13.15 7.20
CA TRP A 76 -1.58 -14.55 6.93
C TRP A 76 -2.30 -15.49 7.90
N LYS A 77 -2.31 -15.14 9.18
CA LYS A 77 -2.98 -15.94 10.21
C LYS A 77 -4.48 -16.02 9.95
N HIS A 78 -5.07 -14.94 9.45
CA HIS A 78 -6.49 -14.92 9.09
C HIS A 78 -6.78 -15.76 7.84
N THR A 79 -5.92 -15.64 6.81
CA THR A 79 -6.11 -16.27 5.50
C THR A 79 -4.78 -16.81 5.00
N PRO A 80 -4.34 -18.01 5.50
CA PRO A 80 -3.03 -18.57 5.13
C PRO A 80 -3.09 -19.23 3.74
N ASP A 81 -3.31 -18.42 2.71
CA ASP A 81 -3.48 -18.85 1.32
C ASP A 81 -2.35 -18.25 0.47
N PRO A 82 -1.37 -19.07 0.02
CA PRO A 82 -0.25 -18.57 -0.78
C PRO A 82 -0.66 -18.05 -2.16
N ASP A 83 -1.85 -18.37 -2.64
CA ASP A 83 -2.38 -17.82 -3.89
C ASP A 83 -2.90 -16.39 -3.71
N PHE A 84 -3.13 -15.98 -2.47
CA PHE A 84 -3.67 -14.66 -2.14
C PHE A 84 -2.67 -13.77 -1.42
N LEU A 85 -1.85 -14.33 -0.51
CA LEU A 85 -0.92 -13.59 0.33
C LEU A 85 0.46 -14.23 0.30
N VAL A 86 1.50 -13.41 0.49
CA VAL A 86 2.85 -13.92 0.71
C VAL A 86 2.98 -14.38 2.15
N ASN A 87 3.48 -15.61 2.35
CA ASN A 87 3.83 -16.10 3.69
C ASN A 87 4.88 -15.18 4.31
N PRO A 88 4.67 -14.66 5.54
CA PRO A 88 5.63 -13.76 6.19
C PRO A 88 7.04 -14.31 6.28
N ASP A 89 7.20 -15.65 6.38
CA ASP A 89 8.51 -16.30 6.45
C ASP A 89 9.32 -16.13 5.17
N ARG A 90 8.67 -15.79 4.05
CA ARG A 90 9.33 -15.53 2.77
C ARG A 90 9.67 -14.05 2.56
N GLY A 91 9.15 -13.17 3.39
CA GLY A 91 9.31 -11.73 3.25
C GLY A 91 8.47 -11.16 2.11
N SER A 92 7.46 -10.37 2.46
CA SER A 92 6.60 -9.70 1.48
C SER A 92 7.29 -8.48 0.89
N PRO A 93 7.13 -8.19 -0.42
CA PRO A 93 7.55 -6.90 -0.99
C PRO A 93 6.93 -5.70 -0.28
N HIS A 94 5.68 -5.82 0.20
CA HIS A 94 5.04 -4.79 1.01
C HIS A 94 5.84 -4.48 2.28
N SER A 95 6.42 -5.50 2.91
CA SER A 95 7.19 -5.33 4.15
C SER A 95 8.57 -4.71 3.93
N ARG A 96 8.99 -4.59 2.65
CA ARG A 96 10.21 -3.87 2.27
C ARG A 96 9.91 -2.47 1.73
N GLY A 97 8.64 -2.05 1.70
CA GLY A 97 8.23 -0.78 1.11
C GLY A 97 8.36 -0.75 -0.40
N ALA A 98 8.30 -1.91 -1.07
CA ALA A 98 8.54 -2.06 -2.50
C ALA A 98 7.29 -2.49 -3.29
N ALA A 99 6.12 -2.49 -2.68
CA ALA A 99 4.87 -2.88 -3.32
C ALA A 99 3.74 -1.93 -2.95
N ILE A 100 2.80 -1.75 -3.86
CA ILE A 100 1.63 -0.88 -3.68
C ILE A 100 0.40 -1.61 -4.18
N ASP A 101 -0.67 -1.57 -3.39
CA ASP A 101 -2.01 -1.95 -3.83
C ASP A 101 -2.74 -0.68 -4.24
N LEU A 102 -3.17 -0.60 -5.48
CA LEU A 102 -3.79 0.61 -6.00
C LEU A 102 -4.82 0.32 -7.09
N THR A 103 -5.61 1.34 -7.40
CA THR A 103 -6.44 1.37 -8.60
C THR A 103 -6.32 2.75 -9.26
N LEU A 104 -6.96 2.90 -10.41
CA LEU A 104 -7.02 4.16 -11.14
C LEU A 104 -8.41 4.75 -11.00
N VAL A 105 -8.47 6.07 -10.83
CA VAL A 105 -9.73 6.83 -10.80
C VAL A 105 -9.60 8.03 -11.72
N ASN A 106 -10.74 8.62 -12.10
CA ASN A 106 -10.74 9.84 -12.91
C ASN A 106 -10.16 11.01 -12.12
N LEU A 107 -9.49 11.89 -12.82
CA LEU A 107 -9.01 13.14 -12.24
C LEU A 107 -10.17 13.98 -11.68
#